data_ac82baec31cb86d90e8914e4c869fc82
#
_entry.id   ac82baec31cb86d90e8914e4c869fc82
#
_cell.length_a   1.000
_cell.length_b   1.000
_cell.length_c   1.000
_cell.angle_alpha   90.00
_cell.angle_beta   90.00
_cell.angle_gamma   90.00
#
_symmetry.space_group_name_H-M   'P 1'
#
loop_
_entity.id
_entity.type
_entity.pdbx_description
1 polymer ?
#
loop_
_entity_poly.entity_id
_entity_poly.type
_entity_poly.pdbx_seq_one_letter_code
_entity_poly.pdbx_strand_id
1 'polypeptide(L)'
;MQNRRTCGVAGLVIVTSISIALAQAPQRDVIPVTVDNFNRAETDMYFALFVKRGAFGKFLHLRELPLEGTGVRPNRDTLYSEAVFDLDAGPVKITLPNAGKRFMSMMVINEDHYVYEVDYQPGTYVFTKSDVGTRYFFVALRTLVDPVDPKDIQQAHALQDATIVLQRAAGRFEVPNWDPVSQKNVRDALLVLNATLPDLRKAFGTRSAVDPVRHLIGTASAWGENPDQDAIYLNVTPPKNDGATVYKLNVPARIPVRAFWSVIVYDAAGHLQKNDDNAYSVNSITAKKRADGSAAIQFGGCDGKIPNCLPTMPGWNYMVRLYRPRPEVLSGTWKFPTAQRVN
;
A
#
# COMPACT_ATOMS: atom_id res chain seq x y z
N MET A 1 24.42 -9.06 -99.67
CA MET A 1 25.18 -10.15 -99.03
C MET A 1 26.08 -9.52 -98.02
N GLN A 2 25.74 -9.54 -96.75
CA GLN A 2 26.66 -9.32 -95.65
C GLN A 2 25.91 -9.58 -94.34
N ASN A 3 26.22 -10.70 -93.72
CA ASN A 3 25.73 -11.09 -92.37
C ASN A 3 26.34 -10.22 -91.31
N ARG A 4 25.56 -9.57 -90.46
CA ARG A 4 25.97 -8.97 -89.20
C ARG A 4 25.49 -9.85 -88.04
N ARG A 5 26.41 -10.50 -87.36
CA ARG A 5 26.20 -11.22 -86.11
C ARG A 5 26.19 -10.20 -84.99
N THR A 6 25.10 -10.09 -84.22
CA THR A 6 25.01 -9.37 -82.97
C THR A 6 25.31 -10.30 -81.83
N CYS A 7 26.41 -10.05 -81.06
CA CYS A 7 26.71 -10.68 -79.79
C CYS A 7 25.84 -10.06 -78.70
N GLY A 8 24.97 -10.83 -78.08
CA GLY A 8 24.24 -10.44 -76.84
C GLY A 8 25.13 -10.76 -75.63
N VAL A 9 25.43 -9.74 -74.81
CA VAL A 9 26.06 -9.90 -73.52
C VAL A 9 24.95 -10.10 -72.47
N ALA A 10 24.86 -11.29 -71.89
CA ALA A 10 23.97 -11.57 -70.78
C ALA A 10 24.67 -11.12 -69.45
N GLY A 11 24.19 -10.02 -68.88
CA GLY A 11 24.67 -9.56 -67.56
C GLY A 11 23.98 -10.37 -66.46
N LEU A 12 24.78 -11.09 -65.68
CA LEU A 12 24.36 -11.83 -64.51
C LEU A 12 24.23 -10.87 -63.30
N VAL A 13 23.00 -10.56 -62.88
CA VAL A 13 22.76 -9.77 -61.67
C VAL A 13 22.75 -10.71 -60.45
N ILE A 14 23.79 -10.68 -59.66
CA ILE A 14 23.88 -11.38 -58.39
C ILE A 14 23.16 -10.50 -57.33
N VAL A 15 21.97 -10.92 -56.91
CA VAL A 15 21.24 -10.33 -55.79
C VAL A 15 21.73 -11.01 -54.48
N THR A 16 22.61 -10.32 -53.77
CA THR A 16 23.04 -10.74 -52.41
C THR A 16 21.95 -10.37 -51.42
N SER A 17 21.19 -11.37 -50.96
CA SER A 17 20.22 -11.24 -49.87
C SER A 17 20.98 -11.13 -48.52
N ILE A 18 21.03 -9.94 -47.92
CA ILE A 18 21.51 -9.76 -46.56
C ILE A 18 20.39 -10.18 -45.62
N SER A 19 20.52 -11.39 -45.05
CA SER A 19 19.67 -11.84 -43.93
C SER A 19 20.11 -11.12 -42.64
N ILE A 20 19.34 -10.12 -42.23
CA ILE A 20 19.52 -9.53 -40.91
C ILE A 20 18.95 -10.53 -39.92
N ALA A 21 19.80 -11.27 -39.23
CA ALA A 21 19.42 -12.08 -38.07
C ALA A 21 19.06 -11.11 -36.94
N LEU A 22 17.79 -10.88 -36.70
CA LEU A 22 17.32 -10.27 -35.47
C LEU A 22 17.73 -11.20 -34.32
N ALA A 23 18.74 -10.78 -33.55
CA ALA A 23 19.10 -11.45 -32.31
C ALA A 23 17.88 -11.40 -31.39
N GLN A 24 17.20 -12.52 -31.21
CA GLN A 24 16.19 -12.67 -30.16
C GLN A 24 16.87 -12.40 -28.82
N ALA A 25 16.32 -11.43 -28.07
CA ALA A 25 16.75 -11.22 -26.70
C ALA A 25 16.64 -12.54 -25.94
N PRO A 26 17.62 -12.90 -25.09
CA PRO A 26 17.58 -14.17 -24.35
C PRO A 26 16.25 -14.25 -23.60
N GLN A 27 15.47 -15.27 -23.90
CA GLN A 27 14.22 -15.56 -23.19
C GLN A 27 14.64 -15.92 -21.75
N ARG A 28 14.33 -15.03 -20.78
CA ARG A 28 14.60 -15.32 -19.36
C ARG A 28 13.76 -16.52 -18.96
N ASP A 29 14.39 -17.51 -18.32
CA ASP A 29 13.68 -18.67 -17.80
C ASP A 29 12.56 -18.23 -16.84
N VAL A 30 11.41 -18.85 -16.98
CA VAL A 30 10.27 -18.64 -16.08
C VAL A 30 10.54 -19.39 -14.78
N ILE A 31 10.50 -18.69 -13.65
CA ILE A 31 10.78 -19.25 -12.32
C ILE A 31 9.46 -19.59 -11.62
N PRO A 32 9.20 -20.87 -11.31
CA PRO A 32 8.04 -21.26 -10.52
C PRO A 32 8.07 -20.64 -9.12
N VAL A 33 6.90 -20.15 -8.66
CA VAL A 33 6.74 -19.63 -7.32
C VAL A 33 6.29 -20.75 -6.38
N THR A 34 7.00 -20.88 -5.28
CA THR A 34 6.73 -21.81 -4.17
C THR A 34 6.60 -21.03 -2.87
N VAL A 35 6.27 -21.69 -1.77
CA VAL A 35 6.23 -21.05 -0.44
C VAL A 35 7.58 -20.46 -0.02
N ASP A 36 8.69 -20.99 -0.53
CA ASP A 36 10.04 -20.57 -0.16
C ASP A 36 10.46 -19.23 -0.79
N ASN A 37 9.89 -18.89 -1.96
CA ASN A 37 10.22 -17.67 -2.70
C ASN A 37 9.01 -16.72 -2.87
N PHE A 38 7.86 -17.05 -2.30
CA PHE A 38 6.61 -16.31 -2.48
C PHE A 38 6.73 -14.84 -2.03
N ASN A 39 7.30 -14.58 -0.85
CA ASN A 39 7.42 -13.22 -0.33
C ASN A 39 8.21 -12.31 -1.30
N ARG A 40 9.29 -12.85 -1.88
CA ARG A 40 10.09 -12.15 -2.90
C ARG A 40 9.28 -11.95 -4.18
N ALA A 41 8.68 -12.99 -4.72
CA ALA A 41 7.91 -12.93 -5.97
C ALA A 41 6.72 -11.95 -5.84
N GLU A 42 6.02 -11.99 -4.71
CA GLU A 42 4.89 -11.10 -4.43
C GLU A 42 5.33 -9.64 -4.31
N THR A 43 6.45 -9.41 -3.63
CA THR A 43 7.00 -8.06 -3.47
C THR A 43 7.53 -7.50 -4.80
N ASP A 44 8.21 -8.31 -5.59
CA ASP A 44 8.67 -7.93 -6.93
C ASP A 44 7.49 -7.54 -7.85
N MET A 45 6.37 -8.25 -7.74
CA MET A 45 5.13 -7.91 -8.46
C MET A 45 4.61 -6.53 -8.03
N TYR A 46 4.55 -6.24 -6.73
CA TYR A 46 4.12 -4.92 -6.24
C TYR A 46 5.12 -3.83 -6.64
N PHE A 47 6.43 -4.08 -6.54
CA PHE A 47 7.45 -3.13 -6.98
C PHE A 47 7.31 -2.82 -8.47
N ALA A 48 7.10 -3.85 -9.31
CA ALA A 48 6.86 -3.66 -10.74
C ALA A 48 5.62 -2.80 -11.01
N LEU A 49 4.55 -2.96 -10.21
CA LEU A 49 3.35 -2.14 -10.31
C LEU A 49 3.65 -0.66 -9.99
N PHE A 50 4.38 -0.38 -8.91
CA PHE A 50 4.77 0.98 -8.54
C PHE A 50 5.71 1.60 -9.60
N VAL A 51 6.69 0.84 -10.07
CA VAL A 51 7.61 1.27 -11.14
C VAL A 51 6.84 1.62 -12.42
N LYS A 52 5.88 0.78 -12.84
CA LYS A 52 5.02 1.04 -13.99
C LYS A 52 4.20 2.34 -13.83
N ARG A 53 3.83 2.70 -12.61
CA ARG A 53 3.13 3.95 -12.29
C ARG A 53 4.07 5.17 -12.24
N GLY A 54 5.38 5.00 -12.39
CA GLY A 54 6.37 6.06 -12.41
C GLY A 54 7.08 6.33 -11.07
N ALA A 55 6.97 5.40 -10.11
CA ALA A 55 7.57 5.51 -8.79
C ALA A 55 8.98 4.88 -8.71
N PHE A 56 9.81 4.97 -9.76
CA PHE A 56 11.17 4.43 -9.75
C PHE A 56 12.22 5.54 -9.65
N GLY A 57 13.10 5.46 -8.64
CA GLY A 57 14.16 6.43 -8.36
C GLY A 57 13.65 7.80 -7.90
N LYS A 58 12.35 7.95 -7.71
CA LYS A 58 11.68 9.18 -7.26
C LYS A 58 10.34 8.86 -6.64
N PHE A 59 9.82 9.77 -5.81
CA PHE A 59 8.47 9.64 -5.29
C PHE A 59 7.40 9.92 -6.34
N LEU A 60 6.42 9.04 -6.39
CA LEU A 60 5.10 9.30 -6.96
C LEU A 60 4.20 9.77 -5.80
N HIS A 61 3.84 11.04 -5.81
CA HIS A 61 2.94 11.60 -4.81
C HIS A 61 1.48 11.41 -5.24
N LEU A 62 0.72 10.63 -4.46
CA LEU A 62 -0.72 10.50 -4.63
C LEU A 62 -1.37 11.71 -3.97
N ARG A 63 -1.97 12.58 -4.81
CA ARG A 63 -2.53 13.87 -4.36
C ARG A 63 -3.97 13.78 -3.89
N GLU A 64 -4.61 12.66 -4.14
CA GLU A 64 -6.01 12.42 -3.78
C GLU A 64 -6.13 11.18 -2.90
N LEU A 65 -7.12 11.19 -2.04
CA LEU A 65 -7.48 10.01 -1.28
C LEU A 65 -8.27 9.04 -2.15
N PRO A 66 -7.99 7.73 -2.04
CA PRO A 66 -8.65 6.73 -2.87
C PRO A 66 -10.17 6.72 -2.66
N LEU A 67 -10.93 6.53 -3.74
CA LEU A 67 -12.38 6.34 -3.73
C LEU A 67 -12.77 4.97 -4.26
N GLU A 68 -12.40 4.65 -5.50
CA GLU A 68 -12.82 3.44 -6.20
C GLU A 68 -11.59 2.74 -6.80
N GLY A 69 -11.66 1.42 -6.94
CA GLY A 69 -10.68 0.64 -7.71
C GLY A 69 -9.25 0.57 -7.15
N THR A 70 -9.04 0.95 -5.90
CA THR A 70 -7.70 1.12 -5.32
C THR A 70 -7.27 0.00 -4.37
N GLY A 71 -7.66 -1.24 -4.67
CA GLY A 71 -7.31 -2.39 -3.84
C GLY A 71 -8.29 -2.63 -2.70
N VAL A 72 -8.00 -3.65 -1.89
CA VAL A 72 -8.83 -4.07 -0.76
C VAL A 72 -8.48 -3.22 0.47
N ARG A 73 -9.49 -2.69 1.14
CA ARG A 73 -9.41 -1.87 2.37
C ARG A 73 -8.47 -0.66 2.26
N PRO A 74 -8.64 0.19 1.22
CA PRO A 74 -7.80 1.36 1.03
C PRO A 74 -7.89 2.30 2.24
N ASN A 75 -6.78 2.99 2.52
CA ASN A 75 -6.70 3.99 3.57
C ASN A 75 -7.20 5.35 3.04
N ARG A 76 -8.06 6.02 3.80
CA ARG A 76 -8.55 7.38 3.49
C ARG A 76 -8.15 8.43 4.52
N ASP A 77 -7.21 8.11 5.38
CA ASP A 77 -6.75 9.07 6.40
C ASP A 77 -5.49 9.82 5.96
N THR A 78 -4.69 9.22 5.07
CA THR A 78 -3.39 9.77 4.68
C THR A 78 -3.22 9.81 3.17
N LEU A 79 -2.57 10.87 2.68
CA LEU A 79 -2.00 10.87 1.34
C LEU A 79 -0.72 10.04 1.33
N TYR A 80 -0.49 9.33 0.23
CA TYR A 80 0.70 8.50 0.06
C TYR A 80 1.71 9.15 -0.90
N SER A 81 2.99 8.93 -0.61
CA SER A 81 4.06 9.11 -1.58
C SER A 81 4.85 7.80 -1.64
N GLU A 82 4.97 7.25 -2.83
CA GLU A 82 5.48 5.88 -3.07
C GLU A 82 6.73 5.94 -3.95
N ALA A 83 7.75 5.17 -3.60
CA ALA A 83 8.96 5.07 -4.40
C ALA A 83 9.61 3.70 -4.28
N VAL A 84 10.19 3.20 -5.38
CA VAL A 84 11.09 2.04 -5.43
C VAL A 84 12.47 2.54 -5.82
N PHE A 85 13.52 2.09 -5.12
CA PHE A 85 14.91 2.48 -5.36
C PHE A 85 15.79 1.27 -5.61
N ASP A 86 16.81 1.43 -6.48
CA ASP A 86 17.84 0.43 -6.77
C ASP A 86 19.14 0.78 -6.00
N LEU A 87 19.49 0.00 -4.99
CA LEU A 87 20.69 0.20 -4.17
C LEU A 87 21.99 -0.27 -4.86
N ASP A 88 21.91 -0.97 -5.99
CA ASP A 88 23.08 -1.23 -6.84
C ASP A 88 23.53 0.03 -7.59
N ALA A 89 22.66 1.01 -7.76
CA ALA A 89 22.99 2.34 -8.29
C ALA A 89 23.64 3.27 -7.25
N GLY A 90 23.78 2.82 -6.01
CA GLY A 90 24.36 3.53 -4.89
C GLY A 90 23.39 3.88 -3.77
N PRO A 91 23.89 4.41 -2.65
CA PRO A 91 23.08 4.80 -1.51
C PRO A 91 21.99 5.81 -1.88
N VAL A 92 20.84 5.70 -1.22
CA VAL A 92 19.71 6.64 -1.35
C VAL A 92 19.65 7.50 -0.09
N LYS A 93 19.55 8.81 -0.26
CA LYS A 93 19.28 9.76 0.84
C LYS A 93 17.88 10.30 0.68
N ILE A 94 17.07 10.18 1.73
CA ILE A 94 15.70 10.72 1.77
C ILE A 94 15.64 11.73 2.91
N THR A 95 15.27 12.97 2.60
CA THR A 95 15.09 14.01 3.61
C THR A 95 13.61 14.27 3.80
N LEU A 96 13.12 14.01 5.01
CA LEU A 96 11.75 14.29 5.42
C LEU A 96 11.64 15.72 5.95
N PRO A 97 10.62 16.49 5.52
CA PRO A 97 10.37 17.82 6.03
C PRO A 97 9.85 17.77 7.47
N ASN A 98 9.88 18.92 8.15
CA ASN A 98 9.24 19.06 9.45
C ASN A 98 7.71 19.20 9.27
N ALA A 99 6.97 18.16 9.62
CA ALA A 99 5.52 18.14 9.57
C ALA A 99 4.85 18.80 10.78
N GLY A 100 5.61 19.33 11.74
CA GLY A 100 5.09 19.94 12.97
C GLY A 100 4.31 18.91 13.81
N LYS A 101 3.04 19.20 14.04
CA LYS A 101 2.13 18.29 14.79
C LYS A 101 1.38 17.30 13.89
N ARG A 102 1.49 17.44 12.57
CA ARG A 102 0.83 16.53 11.62
C ARG A 102 1.52 15.17 11.64
N PHE A 103 0.73 14.10 11.70
CA PHE A 103 1.28 12.77 11.50
C PHE A 103 1.86 12.66 10.09
N MET A 104 3.12 12.30 10.02
CA MET A 104 3.82 11.89 8.82
C MET A 104 4.69 10.70 9.18
N SER A 105 4.70 9.67 8.37
CA SER A 105 5.55 8.50 8.56
C SER A 105 6.23 8.10 7.26
N MET A 106 7.44 7.57 7.39
CA MET A 106 8.18 6.89 6.32
C MET A 106 8.31 5.43 6.71
N MET A 107 7.80 4.53 5.89
CA MET A 107 7.98 3.09 6.05
C MET A 107 8.83 2.56 4.90
N VAL A 108 9.84 1.76 5.24
CA VAL A 108 10.80 1.17 4.32
C VAL A 108 10.61 -0.34 4.29
N ILE A 109 10.35 -0.91 3.12
CA ILE A 109 10.13 -2.34 2.90
C ILE A 109 11.18 -2.87 1.93
N ASN A 110 11.85 -3.97 2.26
CA ASN A 110 12.79 -4.63 1.38
C ASN A 110 12.09 -5.65 0.45
N GLU A 111 12.83 -6.25 -0.51
CA GLU A 111 12.25 -7.21 -1.47
C GLU A 111 11.73 -8.51 -0.84
N ASP A 112 12.08 -8.83 0.40
CA ASP A 112 11.55 -9.99 1.13
C ASP A 112 10.31 -9.64 1.97
N HIS A 113 9.75 -8.43 1.75
CA HIS A 113 8.60 -7.85 2.48
C HIS A 113 8.88 -7.57 3.96
N TYR A 114 10.13 -7.59 4.42
CA TYR A 114 10.43 -7.13 5.77
C TYR A 114 10.38 -5.61 5.84
N VAL A 115 9.74 -5.09 6.88
CA VAL A 115 9.77 -3.66 7.19
C VAL A 115 11.10 -3.39 7.87
N TYR A 116 12.00 -2.72 7.15
CA TYR A 116 13.32 -2.36 7.65
C TYR A 116 13.24 -1.29 8.74
N GLU A 117 12.44 -0.26 8.47
CA GLU A 117 12.32 0.91 9.36
C GLU A 117 10.96 1.60 9.21
N VAL A 118 10.48 2.22 10.30
CA VAL A 118 9.35 3.17 10.27
C VAL A 118 9.72 4.42 11.06
N ASP A 119 9.86 5.55 10.37
CA ASP A 119 10.25 6.83 10.94
C ASP A 119 9.15 7.87 10.91
N TYR A 120 9.22 8.78 11.89
CA TYR A 120 8.24 9.84 12.10
C TYR A 120 8.88 11.23 12.24
N GLN A 121 10.21 11.30 12.32
CA GLN A 121 10.92 12.53 12.58
C GLN A 121 11.39 13.21 11.30
N PRO A 122 11.45 14.55 11.25
CA PRO A 122 12.14 15.23 10.16
C PRO A 122 13.64 14.91 10.23
N GLY A 123 14.29 14.84 9.08
CA GLY A 123 15.72 14.55 9.00
C GLY A 123 16.11 13.86 7.70
N THR A 124 17.38 13.59 7.56
CA THR A 124 17.94 12.87 6.40
C THR A 124 18.30 11.45 6.80
N TYR A 125 17.73 10.51 6.10
CA TYR A 125 17.91 9.07 6.24
C TYR A 125 18.74 8.56 5.08
N VAL A 126 19.66 7.65 5.34
CA VAL A 126 20.55 7.08 4.32
C VAL A 126 20.35 5.58 4.28
N PHE A 127 20.04 5.06 3.12
CA PHE A 127 19.81 3.63 2.90
C PHE A 127 20.88 3.07 2.00
N THR A 128 21.55 2.00 2.46
CA THR A 128 22.53 1.23 1.70
C THR A 128 22.05 -0.20 1.49
N LYS A 129 22.62 -0.90 0.50
CA LYS A 129 22.28 -2.30 0.25
C LYS A 129 22.65 -3.21 1.44
N SER A 130 23.74 -2.90 2.14
CA SER A 130 24.13 -3.65 3.35
C SER A 130 23.13 -3.51 4.49
N ASP A 131 22.51 -2.33 4.63
CA ASP A 131 21.57 -2.06 5.72
C ASP A 131 20.19 -2.66 5.44
N VAL A 132 19.67 -2.42 4.23
CA VAL A 132 18.34 -2.91 3.79
C VAL A 132 18.32 -4.41 3.52
N GLY A 133 19.48 -4.97 3.09
CA GLY A 133 19.69 -6.40 2.85
C GLY A 133 19.24 -6.90 1.48
N THR A 134 18.66 -6.04 0.62
CA THR A 134 18.22 -6.38 -0.75
C THR A 134 18.62 -5.31 -1.75
N ARG A 135 18.55 -5.63 -3.06
CA ARG A 135 18.87 -4.68 -4.13
C ARG A 135 17.84 -3.55 -4.19
N TYR A 136 16.57 -3.90 -4.22
CA TYR A 136 15.50 -2.91 -4.24
C TYR A 136 14.88 -2.75 -2.87
N PHE A 137 14.31 -1.58 -2.65
CA PHE A 137 13.44 -1.33 -1.52
C PHE A 137 12.33 -0.34 -1.92
N PHE A 138 11.23 -0.45 -1.23
CA PHE A 138 10.07 0.42 -1.36
C PHE A 138 9.96 1.36 -0.19
N VAL A 139 9.57 2.59 -0.46
CA VAL A 139 9.28 3.58 0.57
C VAL A 139 7.85 4.07 0.41
N ALA A 140 7.07 3.97 1.48
CA ALA A 140 5.77 4.59 1.60
C ALA A 140 5.81 5.73 2.62
N LEU A 141 5.58 6.96 2.18
CA LEU A 141 5.26 8.06 3.08
C LEU A 141 3.75 8.14 3.26
N ARG A 142 3.31 8.37 4.49
CA ARG A 142 1.90 8.59 4.85
C ARG A 142 1.78 9.94 5.54
N THR A 143 1.01 10.85 4.95
CA THR A 143 0.77 12.20 5.49
C THR A 143 -0.70 12.35 5.83
N LEU A 144 -1.03 12.47 7.11
CA LEU A 144 -2.41 12.63 7.60
C LEU A 144 -3.04 13.89 7.00
N VAL A 145 -4.30 13.78 6.58
CA VAL A 145 -5.02 14.89 5.97
C VAL A 145 -6.50 14.90 6.39
N ASP A 146 -7.06 16.09 6.56
CA ASP A 146 -8.51 16.28 6.63
C ASP A 146 -9.07 16.36 5.20
N PRO A 147 -9.84 15.35 4.75
CA PRO A 147 -10.30 15.27 3.36
C PRO A 147 -11.33 16.33 2.98
N VAL A 148 -11.89 17.05 3.95
CA VAL A 148 -12.91 18.08 3.71
C VAL A 148 -12.39 19.51 3.88
N ASP A 149 -11.15 19.67 4.33
CA ASP A 149 -10.49 20.98 4.42
C ASP A 149 -9.48 21.19 3.29
N PRO A 150 -9.79 22.03 2.27
CA PRO A 150 -8.88 22.29 1.17
C PRO A 150 -7.54 22.90 1.61
N LYS A 151 -7.50 23.65 2.71
CA LYS A 151 -6.26 24.24 3.24
C LYS A 151 -5.38 23.16 3.86
N ASP A 152 -5.97 22.20 4.55
CA ASP A 152 -5.26 21.08 5.12
C ASP A 152 -4.68 20.15 4.05
N ILE A 153 -5.46 19.90 2.97
CA ILE A 153 -5.00 19.16 1.78
C ILE A 153 -3.79 19.86 1.15
N GLN A 154 -3.87 21.17 0.97
CA GLN A 154 -2.78 21.97 0.39
C GLN A 154 -1.50 21.91 1.25
N GLN A 155 -1.63 21.95 2.59
CA GLN A 155 -0.50 21.77 3.49
C GLN A 155 0.11 20.37 3.41
N ALA A 156 -0.72 19.33 3.29
CA ALA A 156 -0.23 17.97 3.10
C ALA A 156 0.52 17.81 1.76
N HIS A 157 0.01 18.43 0.68
CA HIS A 157 0.73 18.49 -0.61
C HIS A 157 2.09 19.20 -0.48
N ALA A 158 2.15 20.31 0.24
CA ALA A 158 3.41 21.02 0.45
C ALA A 158 4.46 20.16 1.20
N LEU A 159 4.03 19.31 2.13
CA LEU A 159 4.93 18.34 2.79
C LEU A 159 5.39 17.24 1.84
N GLN A 160 4.52 16.76 0.97
CA GLN A 160 4.92 15.81 -0.08
C GLN A 160 5.99 16.45 -0.99
N ASP A 161 5.77 17.70 -1.45
CA ASP A 161 6.69 18.43 -2.34
C ASP A 161 8.03 18.77 -1.65
N ALA A 162 8.04 18.96 -0.35
CA ALA A 162 9.24 19.25 0.43
C ALA A 162 10.09 18.01 0.75
N THR A 163 9.63 16.81 0.39
CA THR A 163 10.42 15.59 0.54
C THR A 163 11.50 15.51 -0.54
N ILE A 164 12.76 15.36 -0.14
CA ILE A 164 13.90 15.37 -1.06
C ILE A 164 14.49 13.97 -1.17
N VAL A 165 14.80 13.54 -2.39
CA VAL A 165 15.55 12.32 -2.68
C VAL A 165 16.84 12.68 -3.37
N LEU A 166 17.96 12.10 -2.90
CA LEU A 166 19.26 12.21 -3.55
C LEU A 166 19.83 10.80 -3.75
N GLN A 167 20.04 10.45 -5.02
CA GLN A 167 20.74 9.24 -5.44
C GLN A 167 21.56 9.57 -6.69
N ARG A 168 22.74 8.95 -6.84
CA ARG A 168 23.65 9.24 -7.96
C ARG A 168 23.01 8.92 -9.33
N ALA A 169 22.25 7.83 -9.40
CA ALA A 169 21.51 7.40 -10.58
C ALA A 169 20.29 6.57 -10.10
N ALA A 170 19.23 6.54 -10.88
CA ALA A 170 18.05 5.74 -10.55
C ALA A 170 18.30 4.22 -10.63
N GLY A 171 19.32 3.80 -11.40
CA GLY A 171 19.57 2.39 -11.66
C GLY A 171 18.66 1.79 -12.72
N ARG A 172 18.40 0.49 -12.60
CA ARG A 172 17.52 -0.28 -13.50
C ARG A 172 16.61 -1.18 -12.68
N PHE A 173 15.37 -1.29 -13.09
CA PHE A 173 14.45 -2.23 -12.46
C PHE A 173 14.42 -3.53 -13.25
N GLU A 174 14.98 -4.57 -12.66
CA GLU A 174 15.13 -5.90 -13.26
C GLU A 174 14.84 -6.95 -12.19
N VAL A 175 13.66 -7.54 -12.26
CA VAL A 175 13.24 -8.62 -11.37
C VAL A 175 13.23 -9.95 -12.12
N PRO A 176 13.29 -11.10 -11.45
CA PRO A 176 13.13 -12.41 -12.05
C PRO A 176 11.79 -12.54 -12.80
N ASN A 177 11.78 -13.41 -13.81
CA ASN A 177 10.57 -13.73 -14.55
C ASN A 177 9.75 -14.79 -13.78
N TRP A 178 9.04 -14.34 -12.74
CA TRP A 178 8.21 -15.19 -11.90
C TRP A 178 7.02 -15.76 -12.70
N ASP A 179 6.68 -17.05 -12.48
CA ASP A 179 5.50 -17.66 -13.07
C ASP A 179 4.22 -17.13 -12.37
N PRO A 180 3.36 -16.38 -13.07
CA PRO A 180 2.18 -15.78 -12.46
C PRO A 180 1.11 -16.80 -12.05
N VAL A 181 1.13 -18.00 -12.68
CA VAL A 181 0.15 -19.05 -12.36
C VAL A 181 0.48 -19.70 -11.03
N SER A 182 1.70 -20.15 -10.81
CA SER A 182 2.13 -20.70 -9.52
C SER A 182 2.09 -19.63 -8.42
N GLN A 183 2.47 -18.37 -8.71
CA GLN A 183 2.35 -17.27 -7.75
C GLN A 183 0.91 -17.10 -7.27
N LYS A 184 -0.06 -17.09 -8.20
CA LYS A 184 -1.48 -16.99 -7.85
C LYS A 184 -1.93 -18.19 -7.00
N ASN A 185 -1.53 -19.42 -7.37
CA ASN A 185 -1.91 -20.62 -6.63
C ASN A 185 -1.40 -20.58 -5.18
N VAL A 186 -0.16 -20.14 -4.96
CA VAL A 186 0.39 -19.98 -3.59
C VAL A 186 -0.36 -18.88 -2.84
N ARG A 187 -0.62 -17.73 -3.48
CA ARG A 187 -1.41 -16.64 -2.86
C ARG A 187 -2.79 -17.11 -2.44
N ASP A 188 -3.52 -17.80 -3.32
CA ASP A 188 -4.87 -18.29 -3.03
C ASP A 188 -4.88 -19.24 -1.83
N ALA A 189 -3.91 -20.16 -1.74
CA ALA A 189 -3.75 -21.07 -0.60
C ALA A 189 -3.46 -20.30 0.71
N LEU A 190 -2.61 -19.27 0.66
CA LEU A 190 -2.30 -18.43 1.82
C LEU A 190 -3.50 -17.59 2.26
N LEU A 191 -4.35 -17.13 1.34
CA LEU A 191 -5.60 -16.43 1.67
C LEU A 191 -6.60 -17.35 2.38
N VAL A 192 -6.67 -18.63 2.03
CA VAL A 192 -7.46 -19.63 2.78
C VAL A 192 -6.93 -19.76 4.22
N LEU A 193 -5.61 -19.83 4.40
CA LEU A 193 -5.00 -19.88 5.73
C LEU A 193 -5.22 -18.58 6.51
N ASN A 194 -5.18 -17.42 5.85
CA ASN A 194 -5.46 -16.13 6.50
C ASN A 194 -6.83 -16.10 7.18
N ALA A 195 -7.85 -16.74 6.61
CA ALA A 195 -9.19 -16.80 7.18
C ALA A 195 -9.25 -17.56 8.53
N THR A 196 -8.22 -18.32 8.88
CA THR A 196 -8.11 -19.05 10.15
C THR A 196 -7.43 -18.23 11.25
N LEU A 197 -6.79 -17.11 10.90
CA LEU A 197 -6.09 -16.26 11.85
C LEU A 197 -7.05 -15.24 12.50
N PRO A 198 -6.94 -15.03 13.82
CA PRO A 198 -7.75 -14.02 14.51
C PRO A 198 -7.31 -12.59 14.17
N ASP A 199 -6.06 -12.42 13.79
CA ASP A 199 -5.43 -11.14 13.41
C ASP A 199 -4.11 -11.40 12.66
N LEU A 200 -3.47 -10.32 12.16
CA LEU A 200 -2.17 -10.34 11.51
C LEU A 200 -1.03 -9.85 12.41
N ARG A 201 -1.17 -9.92 13.72
CA ARG A 201 -0.08 -9.57 14.64
C ARG A 201 1.17 -10.39 14.36
N LYS A 202 2.34 -9.74 14.43
CA LYS A 202 3.65 -10.30 14.10
C LYS A 202 3.81 -10.75 12.65
N ALA A 203 2.93 -10.31 11.75
CA ALA A 203 3.10 -10.56 10.32
C ALA A 203 4.09 -9.57 9.68
N PHE A 204 4.18 -8.35 10.21
CA PHE A 204 4.98 -7.27 9.63
C PHE A 204 6.02 -6.75 10.62
N GLY A 205 7.21 -6.41 10.11
CA GLY A 205 8.33 -5.93 10.90
C GLY A 205 9.68 -6.37 10.34
N THR A 206 10.72 -6.20 11.14
CA THR A 206 12.05 -6.74 10.80
C THR A 206 12.03 -8.27 10.80
N ARG A 207 13.00 -8.89 10.14
CA ARG A 207 13.11 -10.36 10.06
C ARG A 207 13.11 -11.04 11.43
N SER A 208 13.70 -10.40 12.43
CA SER A 208 13.76 -10.93 13.80
C SER A 208 12.47 -10.71 14.62
N ALA A 209 11.60 -9.79 14.19
CA ALA A 209 10.39 -9.41 14.92
C ALA A 209 9.13 -10.17 14.47
N VAL A 210 9.13 -10.69 13.24
CA VAL A 210 7.97 -11.38 12.68
C VAL A 210 7.93 -12.87 13.02
N ASP A 211 6.74 -13.43 13.05
CA ASP A 211 6.52 -14.88 12.95
C ASP A 211 6.58 -15.27 11.47
N PRO A 212 7.45 -16.20 11.05
CA PRO A 212 7.65 -16.50 9.63
C PRO A 212 6.40 -17.04 8.93
N VAL A 213 5.53 -17.78 9.61
CA VAL A 213 4.27 -18.28 9.03
C VAL A 213 3.29 -17.13 8.86
N ARG A 214 3.16 -16.26 9.88
CA ARG A 214 2.30 -15.07 9.80
C ARG A 214 2.82 -14.06 8.78
N HIS A 215 4.13 -13.92 8.63
CA HIS A 215 4.76 -13.08 7.62
C HIS A 215 4.42 -13.55 6.20
N LEU A 216 4.52 -14.86 5.94
CA LEU A 216 4.14 -15.45 4.66
C LEU A 216 2.66 -15.20 4.33
N ILE A 217 1.76 -15.46 5.29
CA ILE A 217 0.32 -15.24 5.13
C ILE A 217 0.02 -13.74 4.98
N GLY A 218 0.66 -12.88 5.78
CA GLY A 218 0.51 -11.43 5.73
C GLY A 218 0.95 -10.83 4.40
N THR A 219 2.02 -11.37 3.80
CA THR A 219 2.46 -10.94 2.46
C THR A 219 1.38 -11.17 1.40
N ALA A 220 0.65 -12.27 1.48
CA ALA A 220 -0.43 -12.57 0.55
C ALA A 220 -1.69 -11.72 0.79
N SER A 221 -2.02 -11.42 2.06
CA SER A 221 -3.32 -10.88 2.45
C SER A 221 -3.33 -9.37 2.73
N ALA A 222 -2.17 -8.78 3.06
CA ALA A 222 -2.08 -7.39 3.54
C ALA A 222 -0.70 -6.77 3.25
N TRP A 223 -0.20 -6.93 2.04
CA TRP A 223 1.09 -6.40 1.63
C TRP A 223 1.21 -4.90 1.93
N GLY A 224 2.30 -4.48 2.58
CA GLY A 224 2.56 -3.07 2.89
C GLY A 224 1.87 -2.55 4.16
N GLU A 225 1.30 -3.41 5.02
CA GLU A 225 0.84 -3.00 6.35
C GLU A 225 2.02 -2.70 7.29
N ASN A 226 1.72 -1.87 8.32
CA ASN A 226 2.71 -1.47 9.31
C ASN A 226 2.96 -2.59 10.33
N PRO A 227 4.15 -2.61 10.97
CA PRO A 227 4.38 -3.39 12.17
C PRO A 227 3.40 -3.06 13.30
N ASP A 228 3.13 -4.02 14.19
CA ASP A 228 2.16 -3.85 15.30
C ASP A 228 2.41 -2.61 16.15
N GLN A 229 3.68 -2.26 16.39
CA GLN A 229 4.08 -1.06 17.16
C GLN A 229 3.74 0.26 16.46
N ASP A 230 3.53 0.23 15.14
CA ASP A 230 3.29 1.39 14.30
C ASP A 230 1.80 1.52 13.91
N ALA A 231 1.09 0.39 13.73
CA ALA A 231 -0.36 0.40 13.62
C ALA A 231 -0.99 -0.95 13.98
N ILE A 232 -2.16 -0.90 14.60
CA ILE A 232 -3.04 -2.06 14.81
C ILE A 232 -4.29 -1.88 13.94
N TYR A 233 -4.68 -2.97 13.30
CA TYR A 233 -5.82 -3.04 12.40
C TYR A 233 -6.87 -4.00 12.97
N LEU A 234 -8.09 -3.50 13.21
CA LEU A 234 -9.19 -4.30 13.73
C LEU A 234 -10.30 -4.39 12.68
N ASN A 235 -10.45 -5.56 12.07
CA ASN A 235 -11.54 -5.84 11.15
C ASN A 235 -12.77 -6.26 11.93
N VAL A 236 -13.90 -5.58 11.71
CA VAL A 236 -15.15 -5.85 12.40
C VAL A 236 -16.28 -6.03 11.39
N THR A 237 -16.89 -7.20 11.40
CA THR A 237 -18.12 -7.47 10.67
C THR A 237 -19.28 -7.54 11.68
N PRO A 238 -20.25 -6.59 11.62
CA PRO A 238 -21.39 -6.63 12.53
C PRO A 238 -22.25 -7.88 12.31
N PRO A 239 -22.90 -8.41 13.37
CA PRO A 239 -23.70 -9.64 13.25
C PRO A 239 -24.84 -9.53 12.22
N LYS A 240 -25.39 -8.33 12.04
CA LYS A 240 -26.41 -8.04 11.04
C LYS A 240 -25.98 -6.88 10.18
N ASN A 241 -25.29 -7.20 9.08
CA ASN A 241 -24.71 -6.23 8.14
C ASN A 241 -25.54 -6.11 6.86
N ASP A 242 -26.85 -5.98 7.00
CA ASP A 242 -27.84 -5.89 5.92
C ASP A 242 -27.89 -4.51 5.21
N GLY A 243 -27.14 -3.54 5.70
CA GLY A 243 -27.15 -2.16 5.19
C GLY A 243 -28.30 -1.30 5.72
N ALA A 244 -29.33 -1.90 6.33
CA ALA A 244 -30.50 -1.22 6.87
C ALA A 244 -30.49 -1.09 8.40
N THR A 245 -29.90 -2.06 9.09
CA THR A 245 -29.78 -2.05 10.56
C THR A 245 -28.78 -1.00 10.99
N VAL A 246 -29.24 -0.07 11.85
CA VAL A 246 -28.40 1.02 12.37
C VAL A 246 -27.55 0.53 13.54
N TYR A 247 -26.28 0.94 13.54
CA TYR A 247 -25.36 0.69 14.65
C TYR A 247 -24.75 1.99 15.18
N LYS A 248 -24.37 1.99 16.45
CA LYS A 248 -23.61 3.09 17.08
C LYS A 248 -22.35 2.56 17.72
N LEU A 249 -21.24 3.27 17.48
CA LEU A 249 -19.94 3.06 18.08
C LEU A 249 -19.59 4.27 18.95
N ASN A 250 -19.51 4.06 20.26
CA ASN A 250 -19.06 5.11 21.19
C ASN A 250 -17.55 5.04 21.34
N VAL A 251 -16.86 6.03 20.77
CA VAL A 251 -15.42 6.17 20.85
C VAL A 251 -15.08 7.01 22.09
N PRO A 252 -14.34 6.47 23.09
CA PRO A 252 -14.00 7.23 24.30
C PRO A 252 -13.10 8.43 24.00
N ALA A 253 -13.12 9.42 24.89
CA ALA A 253 -12.34 10.65 24.74
C ALA A 253 -10.82 10.39 24.66
N ARG A 254 -10.34 9.33 25.32
CA ARG A 254 -8.93 8.95 25.36
C ARG A 254 -8.74 7.57 24.76
N ILE A 255 -8.15 7.54 23.57
CA ILE A 255 -7.69 6.32 22.92
C ILE A 255 -6.18 6.19 23.18
N PRO A 256 -5.67 5.04 23.65
CA PRO A 256 -4.24 4.89 23.98
C PRO A 256 -3.40 4.69 22.71
N VAL A 257 -3.32 5.73 21.91
CA VAL A 257 -2.43 5.87 20.75
C VAL A 257 -1.57 7.12 20.89
N ARG A 258 -0.40 7.14 20.25
CA ARG A 258 0.49 8.30 20.21
C ARG A 258 0.25 9.17 18.98
N ALA A 259 -0.42 8.64 17.97
CA ALA A 259 -0.75 9.39 16.75
C ALA A 259 -2.27 9.59 16.64
N PHE A 260 -2.95 8.79 15.89
CA PHE A 260 -4.39 8.96 15.65
C PHE A 260 -5.10 7.59 15.52
N TRP A 261 -6.42 7.63 15.58
CA TRP A 261 -7.29 6.49 15.28
C TRP A 261 -8.20 6.82 14.11
N SER A 262 -8.65 5.80 13.39
CA SER A 262 -9.66 5.94 12.37
C SER A 262 -10.61 4.75 12.31
N VAL A 263 -11.81 4.99 11.75
CA VAL A 263 -12.83 4.00 11.43
C VAL A 263 -13.27 4.24 10.00
N ILE A 264 -13.12 3.21 9.15
CA ILE A 264 -13.49 3.28 7.72
C ILE A 264 -14.46 2.15 7.40
N VAL A 265 -15.52 2.45 6.65
CA VAL A 265 -16.54 1.48 6.20
C VAL A 265 -16.16 0.95 4.82
N TYR A 266 -16.38 -0.35 4.64
CA TYR A 266 -16.18 -1.06 3.37
C TYR A 266 -17.36 -1.96 3.06
N ASP A 267 -17.51 -2.32 1.79
CA ASP A 267 -18.43 -3.37 1.34
C ASP A 267 -17.92 -4.77 1.72
N ALA A 268 -18.65 -5.80 1.32
CA ALA A 268 -18.31 -7.21 1.57
C ALA A 268 -16.95 -7.63 1.00
N ALA A 269 -16.52 -7.01 -0.10
CA ALA A 269 -15.24 -7.27 -0.75
C ALA A 269 -14.08 -6.41 -0.21
N GLY A 270 -14.37 -5.47 0.70
CA GLY A 270 -13.39 -4.56 1.27
C GLY A 270 -13.16 -3.30 0.43
N HIS A 271 -14.08 -2.93 -0.45
CA HIS A 271 -13.98 -1.72 -1.25
C HIS A 271 -14.80 -0.59 -0.63
N LEU A 272 -14.39 0.65 -0.92
CA LEU A 272 -15.16 1.84 -0.60
C LEU A 272 -16.35 1.94 -1.57
N GLN A 273 -17.51 2.31 -1.04
CA GLN A 273 -18.71 2.53 -1.87
C GLN A 273 -19.05 4.02 -1.90
N LYS A 274 -19.14 4.57 -3.12
CA LYS A 274 -19.54 5.96 -3.32
C LYS A 274 -20.91 6.21 -2.71
N ASN A 275 -21.05 7.33 -2.01
CA ASN A 275 -22.30 7.74 -1.37
C ASN A 275 -22.48 9.26 -1.47
N ASP A 276 -23.74 9.70 -1.35
CA ASP A 276 -24.14 11.11 -1.53
C ASP A 276 -23.63 12.02 -0.41
N ASP A 277 -23.36 11.47 0.77
CA ASP A 277 -22.81 12.21 1.91
C ASP A 277 -21.28 12.41 1.82
N ASN A 278 -20.61 11.79 0.83
CA ASN A 278 -19.14 11.73 0.70
C ASN A 278 -18.47 11.28 2.02
N ALA A 279 -19.14 10.42 2.79
CA ALA A 279 -18.75 9.99 4.13
C ALA A 279 -18.27 8.53 4.09
N TYR A 280 -16.97 8.32 4.25
CA TYR A 280 -16.31 7.01 4.16
C TYR A 280 -15.58 6.64 5.44
N SER A 281 -15.12 7.65 6.18
CA SER A 281 -14.28 7.47 7.37
C SER A 281 -14.56 8.56 8.41
N VAL A 282 -14.28 8.18 9.66
CA VAL A 282 -14.20 9.12 10.79
C VAL A 282 -12.91 8.84 11.54
N ASN A 283 -12.13 9.87 11.81
CA ASN A 283 -10.87 9.74 12.53
C ASN A 283 -10.72 10.80 13.62
N SER A 284 -9.61 10.79 14.34
CA SER A 284 -9.39 11.66 15.51
C SER A 284 -9.39 13.16 15.18
N ILE A 285 -9.16 13.58 13.92
CA ILE A 285 -9.19 14.99 13.49
C ILE A 285 -10.52 15.38 12.87
N THR A 286 -11.21 14.47 12.16
CA THR A 286 -12.49 14.74 11.50
C THR A 286 -13.71 14.52 12.39
N ALA A 287 -13.57 13.73 13.46
CA ALA A 287 -14.67 13.42 14.37
C ALA A 287 -15.27 14.65 15.04
N LYS A 288 -16.60 14.81 14.93
CA LYS A 288 -17.36 15.77 15.74
C LYS A 288 -17.46 15.19 17.15
N LYS A 289 -16.73 15.81 18.10
CA LYS A 289 -16.60 15.36 19.49
C LYS A 289 -17.67 15.99 20.38
N ARG A 290 -18.07 15.26 21.42
CA ARG A 290 -18.92 15.77 22.52
C ARG A 290 -18.10 16.65 23.47
N ALA A 291 -18.76 17.30 24.41
CA ALA A 291 -18.11 18.15 25.41
C ALA A 291 -17.08 17.42 26.29
N ASP A 292 -17.27 16.12 26.53
CA ASP A 292 -16.34 15.26 27.26
C ASP A 292 -15.16 14.75 26.42
N GLY A 293 -15.11 15.13 25.13
CA GLY A 293 -14.09 14.71 24.17
C GLY A 293 -14.34 13.35 23.51
N SER A 294 -15.40 12.64 23.90
CA SER A 294 -15.82 11.39 23.22
C SER A 294 -16.48 11.67 21.87
N ALA A 295 -16.61 10.64 21.02
CA ALA A 295 -17.34 10.72 19.78
C ALA A 295 -18.30 9.55 19.65
N ALA A 296 -19.45 9.78 18.99
CA ALA A 296 -20.32 8.71 18.53
C ALA A 296 -20.24 8.64 17.02
N ILE A 297 -20.01 7.43 16.50
CA ILE A 297 -20.10 7.15 15.07
C ILE A 297 -21.37 6.34 14.84
N GLN A 298 -22.20 6.77 13.91
CA GLN A 298 -23.36 6.02 13.47
C GLN A 298 -23.05 5.32 12.16
N PHE A 299 -23.49 4.07 12.03
CA PHE A 299 -23.42 3.30 10.79
C PHE A 299 -24.83 3.04 10.29
N GLY A 300 -25.13 3.50 9.08
CA GLY A 300 -26.46 3.42 8.46
C GLY A 300 -27.45 4.45 8.99
N GLY A 301 -28.58 4.60 8.29
CA GLY A 301 -29.61 5.57 8.64
C GLY A 301 -29.12 7.02 8.62
N CYS A 302 -28.17 7.35 7.74
CA CYS A 302 -27.65 8.70 7.58
C CYS A 302 -28.68 9.57 6.84
N ASP A 303 -28.83 10.84 7.29
CA ASP A 303 -29.77 11.84 6.74
C ASP A 303 -29.04 13.14 6.34
N GLY A 304 -27.72 13.11 6.26
CA GLY A 304 -26.85 14.26 5.99
C GLY A 304 -26.74 15.24 7.18
N LYS A 305 -27.48 15.03 8.29
CA LYS A 305 -27.46 15.89 9.48
C LYS A 305 -26.83 15.23 10.70
N ILE A 306 -26.85 13.90 10.77
CA ILE A 306 -26.31 13.16 11.89
C ILE A 306 -24.77 13.24 11.85
N PRO A 307 -24.12 13.82 12.87
CA PRO A 307 -22.66 13.95 12.87
C PRO A 307 -21.99 12.58 12.95
N ASN A 308 -20.85 12.43 12.28
CA ASN A 308 -20.08 11.18 12.20
C ASN A 308 -20.91 9.98 11.69
N CYS A 309 -21.87 10.22 10.80
CA CYS A 309 -22.65 9.14 10.18
C CYS A 309 -21.88 8.58 8.97
N LEU A 310 -21.77 7.26 8.92
CA LEU A 310 -21.17 6.51 7.82
C LEU A 310 -22.25 5.65 7.14
N PRO A 311 -22.60 5.93 5.89
CA PRO A 311 -23.55 5.12 5.12
C PRO A 311 -23.09 3.67 5.02
N THR A 312 -24.05 2.75 5.05
CA THR A 312 -23.80 1.30 4.98
C THR A 312 -24.55 0.66 3.81
N MET A 313 -24.09 -0.49 3.36
CA MET A 313 -24.64 -1.29 2.29
C MET A 313 -24.73 -2.76 2.71
N PRO A 314 -25.48 -3.63 2.00
CA PRO A 314 -25.51 -5.06 2.32
C PRO A 314 -24.10 -5.67 2.31
N GLY A 315 -23.77 -6.45 3.34
CA GLY A 315 -22.47 -7.09 3.50
C GLY A 315 -21.38 -6.17 4.09
N TRP A 316 -21.71 -4.94 4.50
CA TRP A 316 -20.74 -3.99 5.03
C TRP A 316 -19.95 -4.52 6.23
N ASN A 317 -18.75 -3.99 6.36
CA ASN A 317 -17.88 -4.18 7.50
C ASN A 317 -17.09 -2.89 7.75
N TYR A 318 -16.39 -2.79 8.85
CA TYR A 318 -15.53 -1.64 9.11
C TYR A 318 -14.17 -2.07 9.66
N MET A 319 -13.17 -1.24 9.40
CA MET A 319 -11.84 -1.39 9.97
C MET A 319 -11.54 -0.22 10.90
N VAL A 320 -11.06 -0.54 12.10
CA VAL A 320 -10.44 0.43 12.99
C VAL A 320 -8.94 0.39 12.79
N ARG A 321 -8.31 1.55 12.66
CA ARG A 321 -6.85 1.69 12.63
C ARG A 321 -6.41 2.49 13.84
N LEU A 322 -5.41 1.97 14.56
CA LEU A 322 -4.84 2.59 15.75
C LEU A 322 -3.34 2.84 15.47
N TYR A 323 -3.00 4.09 15.12
CA TYR A 323 -1.63 4.46 14.74
C TYR A 323 -0.76 4.80 15.94
N ARG A 324 0.45 4.21 16.00
CA ARG A 324 1.39 4.28 17.12
C ARG A 324 0.72 3.86 18.44
N PRO A 325 0.16 2.65 18.51
CA PRO A 325 -0.55 2.17 19.68
C PRO A 325 0.36 2.18 20.92
N ARG A 326 -0.23 2.42 22.09
CA ARG A 326 0.46 2.33 23.36
C ARG A 326 0.48 0.87 23.87
N PRO A 327 1.29 0.55 24.89
CA PRO A 327 1.41 -0.81 25.40
C PRO A 327 0.08 -1.47 25.76
N GLU A 328 -0.89 -0.70 26.23
CA GLU A 328 -2.21 -1.21 26.64
C GLU A 328 -3.01 -1.81 25.44
N VAL A 329 -2.83 -1.22 24.25
CA VAL A 329 -3.42 -1.76 23.01
C VAL A 329 -2.64 -2.98 22.54
N LEU A 330 -1.31 -2.91 22.59
CA LEU A 330 -0.43 -4.00 22.13
C LEU A 330 -0.60 -5.26 22.99
N SER A 331 -0.74 -5.11 24.31
CA SER A 331 -0.98 -6.22 25.23
C SER A 331 -2.41 -6.74 25.20
N GLY A 332 -3.36 -5.99 24.60
CA GLY A 332 -4.79 -6.32 24.61
C GLY A 332 -5.50 -6.05 25.92
N THR A 333 -4.83 -5.40 26.91
CA THR A 333 -5.46 -4.99 28.18
C THR A 333 -6.48 -3.88 27.96
N TRP A 334 -6.30 -3.07 26.91
CA TRP A 334 -7.29 -2.14 26.42
C TRP A 334 -7.80 -2.58 25.04
N LYS A 335 -9.12 -2.60 24.88
CA LYS A 335 -9.77 -2.98 23.62
C LYS A 335 -10.57 -1.79 23.09
N PHE A 336 -10.47 -1.57 21.78
CA PHE A 336 -11.32 -0.59 21.11
C PHE A 336 -12.79 -1.05 21.18
N PRO A 337 -13.74 -0.16 21.48
CA PRO A 337 -15.17 -0.50 21.53
C PRO A 337 -15.68 -1.07 20.20
N THR A 338 -16.70 -1.89 20.26
CA THR A 338 -17.42 -2.39 19.07
C THR A 338 -18.75 -1.67 18.90
N ALA A 339 -19.19 -1.53 17.65
CA ALA A 339 -20.48 -0.97 17.33
C ALA A 339 -21.62 -1.83 17.90
N GLN A 340 -22.61 -1.17 18.49
CA GLN A 340 -23.81 -1.81 19.06
C GLN A 340 -25.02 -1.46 18.20
N ARG A 341 -25.92 -2.43 18.00
CA ARG A 341 -27.18 -2.19 17.30
C ARG A 341 -28.02 -1.15 18.06
N VAL A 342 -28.62 -0.25 17.32
CA VAL A 342 -29.64 0.68 17.84
C VAL A 342 -30.99 -0.02 17.76
N ASN A 343 -31.67 -0.15 18.91
CA ASN A 343 -33.01 -0.74 19.00
C ASN A 343 -34.05 0.22 18.54
#